data_025da87c3b7b89e4f362a647855623a0
#
_entry.id   025da87c3b7b89e4f362a647855623a0
#
_cell.length_a   1.000
_cell.length_b   1.000
_cell.length_c   1.000
_cell.angle_alpha   90.00
_cell.angle_beta   90.00
_cell.angle_gamma   90.00
#
_symmetry.space_group_name_H-M   'P 1'
#
loop_
_entity.id
_entity.type
_entity.pdbx_description
1 polymer ?
#
loop_
_entity_poly.entity_id
_entity_poly.type
_entity_poly.pdbx_seq_one_letter_code
_entity_poly.pdbx_strand_id
1 'polypeptide(L)'
;GPFDDLVRTSEGVDIVPAHSVLERIGDLLSRRRQEAEDLGESWNQNVQLLRVLQEADVHERYDTLIVDPPATADVKLYNAVHATRNLVVPFEPSGKGTESIHGLEDLVTGMEDSLDISVGVLAVVPMGFRDTTSQQEALSALGEMDLPHPVTIRQRGALFESCWDA
;
A
#
# COMPACT_ATOMS: atom_id res chain seq x y z
N GLY A 1 -1.73 24.37 7.69
CA GLY A 1 -3.13 23.87 7.68
C GLY A 1 -3.28 22.58 8.47
N PRO A 2 -4.46 22.00 8.64
CA PRO A 2 -4.68 20.80 9.46
C PRO A 2 -3.79 19.61 9.07
N PHE A 3 -3.44 19.49 7.79
CA PHE A 3 -2.54 18.45 7.31
C PHE A 3 -1.10 18.66 7.82
N ASP A 4 -0.62 19.91 7.83
CA ASP A 4 0.73 20.23 8.27
C ASP A 4 0.95 19.90 9.76
N ASP A 5 -0.08 20.00 10.56
CA ASP A 5 -0.04 19.68 12.00
C ASP A 5 0.20 18.17 12.25
N LEU A 6 -0.07 17.31 11.25
CA LEU A 6 0.13 15.87 11.30
C LEU A 6 1.56 15.47 10.85
N VAL A 7 2.23 16.31 10.06
CA VAL A 7 3.53 16.00 9.49
C VAL A 7 4.62 16.02 10.57
N ARG A 8 5.51 15.04 10.52
CA ARG A 8 6.74 14.95 11.31
C ARG A 8 7.91 14.74 10.35
N THR A 9 8.94 15.56 10.49
CA THR A 9 10.15 15.43 9.67
C THR A 9 11.23 14.67 10.44
N SER A 10 11.78 13.64 9.83
CA SER A 10 12.91 12.89 10.36
C SER A 10 13.89 12.59 9.23
N GLU A 11 15.17 12.92 9.42
CA GLU A 11 16.26 12.68 8.46
C GLU A 11 15.97 13.17 7.02
N GLY A 12 15.21 14.25 6.89
CA GLY A 12 14.86 14.82 5.59
C GLY A 12 13.67 14.15 4.89
N VAL A 13 12.97 13.26 5.58
CA VAL A 13 11.72 12.64 5.14
C VAL A 13 10.56 13.16 5.98
N ASP A 14 9.50 13.58 5.32
CA ASP A 14 8.26 13.94 5.98
C ASP A 14 7.35 12.71 6.15
N ILE A 15 6.86 12.51 7.36
CA ILE A 15 6.06 11.33 7.74
C ILE A 15 4.77 11.79 8.38
N VAL A 16 3.65 11.22 7.97
CA VAL A 16 2.37 11.28 8.69
C VAL A 16 2.18 9.95 9.41
N PRO A 17 2.43 9.90 10.73
CA PRO A 17 2.34 8.65 11.47
C PRO A 17 0.89 8.18 11.59
N ALA A 18 0.69 6.86 11.56
CA ALA A 18 -0.59 6.26 11.86
C ALA A 18 -1.00 6.58 13.32
N HIS A 19 -2.28 6.77 13.55
CA HIS A 19 -2.87 7.01 14.86
C HIS A 19 -3.91 5.95 15.18
N SER A 20 -4.10 5.61 16.46
CA SER A 20 -5.07 4.58 16.91
C SER A 20 -6.51 4.84 16.47
N VAL A 21 -6.88 6.09 16.20
CA VAL A 21 -8.20 6.45 15.62
C VAL A 21 -8.42 5.77 14.26
N LEU A 22 -7.36 5.48 13.49
CA LEU A 22 -7.48 4.79 12.20
C LEU A 22 -7.99 3.34 12.33
N GLU A 23 -7.94 2.74 13.51
CA GLU A 23 -8.58 1.43 13.75
C GLU A 23 -10.10 1.51 13.52
N ARG A 24 -10.71 2.66 13.83
CA ARG A 24 -12.14 2.90 13.74
C ARG A 24 -12.57 3.64 12.47
N ILE A 25 -11.63 3.95 11.57
CA ILE A 25 -11.93 4.78 10.39
C ILE A 25 -12.99 4.10 9.50
N GLY A 26 -12.94 2.77 9.38
CA GLY A 26 -13.93 2.01 8.61
C GLY A 26 -15.36 2.25 9.07
N ASP A 27 -15.60 2.20 10.39
CA ASP A 27 -16.92 2.46 10.98
C ASP A 27 -17.36 3.91 10.75
N LEU A 28 -16.44 4.85 10.89
CA LEU A 28 -16.74 6.29 10.69
C LEU A 28 -17.12 6.58 9.24
N LEU A 29 -16.35 6.06 8.29
CA LEU A 29 -16.62 6.25 6.87
C LEU A 29 -17.92 5.56 6.44
N SER A 30 -18.20 4.37 6.96
CA SER A 30 -19.45 3.65 6.68
C SER A 30 -20.67 4.39 7.20
N ARG A 31 -20.61 4.96 8.40
CA ARG A 31 -21.70 5.81 8.95
C ARG A 31 -21.93 7.04 8.09
N ARG A 32 -20.86 7.74 7.70
CA ARG A 32 -20.97 8.92 6.84
C ARG A 32 -21.59 8.59 5.49
N ARG A 33 -21.23 7.44 4.92
CA ARG A 33 -21.87 6.96 3.68
C ARG A 33 -23.37 6.74 3.87
N GLN A 34 -23.76 6.07 4.96
CA GLN A 34 -25.18 5.82 5.23
C GLN A 34 -25.97 7.13 5.43
N GLU A 35 -25.42 8.09 6.18
CA GLU A 35 -26.04 9.42 6.35
C GLU A 35 -26.23 10.13 5.00
N ALA A 36 -25.27 10.05 4.10
CA ALA A 36 -25.38 10.63 2.77
C ALA A 36 -26.47 9.94 1.93
N GLU A 37 -26.51 8.60 1.96
CA GLU A 37 -27.54 7.81 1.28
C GLU A 37 -28.94 8.16 1.79
N ASP A 38 -29.14 8.32 3.11
CA ASP A 38 -30.40 8.68 3.74
C ASP A 38 -30.89 10.10 3.31
N LEU A 39 -29.93 10.97 2.94
CA LEU A 39 -30.21 12.31 2.40
C LEU A 39 -30.32 12.33 0.86
N GLY A 40 -30.17 11.20 0.19
CA GLY A 40 -30.16 11.12 -1.27
C GLY A 40 -28.89 11.68 -1.93
N GLU A 41 -27.80 11.79 -1.16
CA GLU A 41 -26.49 12.26 -1.62
C GLU A 41 -25.60 11.09 -2.02
N SER A 42 -24.75 11.31 -3.05
CA SER A 42 -23.70 10.37 -3.41
C SER A 42 -22.43 10.69 -2.64
N TRP A 43 -21.93 9.73 -1.86
CA TRP A 43 -20.66 9.87 -1.12
C TRP A 43 -19.83 8.61 -1.19
N ASN A 44 -18.59 8.72 -1.69
CA ASN A 44 -17.69 7.59 -1.85
C ASN A 44 -16.70 7.53 -0.68
N GLN A 45 -16.79 6.47 0.13
CA GLN A 45 -15.90 6.24 1.29
C GLN A 45 -14.44 5.91 0.88
N ASN A 46 -14.21 5.45 -0.35
CA ASN A 46 -12.91 4.95 -0.80
C ASN A 46 -12.00 6.04 -1.38
N VAL A 47 -12.47 7.27 -1.54
CA VAL A 47 -11.70 8.39 -2.12
C VAL A 47 -11.31 9.45 -1.10
N GLN A 48 -11.51 9.20 0.18
CA GLN A 48 -11.36 10.26 1.20
C GLN A 48 -9.88 10.64 1.41
N LEU A 49 -8.96 9.68 1.36
CA LEU A 49 -7.52 9.98 1.42
C LEU A 49 -7.10 10.83 0.21
N LEU A 50 -7.52 10.46 -1.01
CA LEU A 50 -7.23 11.25 -2.21
C LEU A 50 -7.69 12.70 -2.06
N ARG A 51 -8.92 12.92 -1.52
CA ARG A 51 -9.42 14.27 -1.28
C ARG A 51 -8.58 15.06 -0.29
N VAL A 52 -8.19 14.44 0.83
CA VAL A 52 -7.33 15.10 1.83
C VAL A 52 -5.98 15.49 1.23
N LEU A 53 -5.38 14.61 0.43
CA LEU A 53 -4.10 14.88 -0.23
C LEU A 53 -4.21 15.99 -1.28
N GLN A 54 -5.32 16.05 -2.02
CA GLN A 54 -5.60 17.12 -2.98
C GLN A 54 -5.86 18.47 -2.27
N GLU A 55 -6.67 18.50 -1.23
CA GLU A 55 -6.96 19.70 -0.44
C GLU A 55 -5.72 20.28 0.26
N ALA A 56 -4.73 19.43 0.53
CA ALA A 56 -3.46 19.83 1.13
C ALA A 56 -2.35 20.12 0.09
N ASP A 57 -2.67 20.08 -1.21
CA ASP A 57 -1.74 20.30 -2.32
C ASP A 57 -0.45 19.44 -2.21
N VAL A 58 -0.59 18.19 -1.72
CA VAL A 58 0.54 17.30 -1.46
C VAL A 58 1.35 17.04 -2.73
N HIS A 59 0.69 16.93 -3.87
CA HIS A 59 1.31 16.71 -5.19
C HIS A 59 2.19 17.88 -5.68
N GLU A 60 1.99 19.09 -5.15
CA GLU A 60 2.83 20.26 -5.44
C GLU A 60 4.03 20.35 -4.49
N ARG A 61 3.99 19.65 -3.36
CA ARG A 61 4.97 19.74 -2.27
C ARG A 61 5.99 18.61 -2.26
N TYR A 62 5.63 17.44 -2.80
CA TYR A 62 6.43 16.23 -2.72
C TYR A 62 6.56 15.56 -4.09
N ASP A 63 7.77 15.15 -4.44
CA ASP A 63 8.06 14.42 -5.67
C ASP A 63 7.51 12.98 -5.61
N THR A 64 7.43 12.41 -4.41
CA THR A 64 7.00 11.04 -4.19
C THR A 64 6.19 10.93 -2.90
N LEU A 65 5.07 10.25 -2.98
CA LEU A 65 4.24 9.88 -1.83
C LEU A 65 4.19 8.36 -1.72
N ILE A 66 4.51 7.85 -0.53
CA ILE A 66 4.39 6.43 -0.21
C ILE A 66 3.30 6.27 0.85
N VAL A 67 2.32 5.41 0.57
CA VAL A 67 1.28 5.04 1.53
C VAL A 67 1.48 3.59 1.92
N ASP A 68 1.60 3.31 3.22
CA ASP A 68 1.75 1.95 3.77
C ASP A 68 0.43 1.52 4.45
N PRO A 69 -0.51 0.90 3.72
CA PRO A 69 -1.78 0.44 4.25
C PRO A 69 -1.62 -0.92 4.95
N PRO A 70 -2.56 -1.30 5.85
CA PRO A 70 -2.61 -2.67 6.36
C PRO A 70 -2.89 -3.68 5.23
N ALA A 71 -2.42 -4.91 5.40
CA ALA A 71 -2.57 -5.99 4.41
C ALA A 71 -4.01 -6.55 4.27
N THR A 72 -4.98 -5.96 4.95
CA THR A 72 -6.39 -6.37 4.87
C THR A 72 -7.11 -5.63 3.75
N ALA A 73 -7.89 -6.36 2.94
CA ALA A 73 -8.75 -5.79 1.90
C ALA A 73 -9.95 -5.07 2.55
N ASP A 74 -9.71 -3.87 3.05
CA ASP A 74 -10.71 -3.01 3.69
C ASP A 74 -10.67 -1.57 3.15
N VAL A 75 -11.50 -0.70 3.70
CA VAL A 75 -11.60 0.71 3.28
C VAL A 75 -10.27 1.47 3.37
N LYS A 76 -9.33 1.05 4.23
CA LYS A 76 -8.01 1.71 4.36
C LYS A 76 -7.15 1.39 3.14
N LEU A 77 -7.08 0.11 2.76
CA LEU A 77 -6.39 -0.30 1.53
C LEU A 77 -7.02 0.36 0.31
N TYR A 78 -8.36 0.37 0.20
CA TYR A 78 -9.05 0.98 -0.94
C TYR A 78 -8.80 2.49 -1.03
N ASN A 79 -8.74 3.21 0.08
CA ASN A 79 -8.34 4.62 0.10
C ASN A 79 -6.89 4.82 -0.36
N ALA A 80 -5.96 3.97 0.08
CA ALA A 80 -4.57 4.03 -0.36
C ALA A 80 -4.44 3.80 -1.86
N VAL A 81 -5.09 2.75 -2.40
CA VAL A 81 -5.08 2.41 -3.83
C VAL A 81 -5.72 3.51 -4.67
N HIS A 82 -6.85 4.09 -4.22
CA HIS A 82 -7.47 5.22 -4.89
C HIS A 82 -6.57 6.45 -4.97
N ALA A 83 -5.79 6.70 -3.90
CA ALA A 83 -4.92 7.87 -3.82
C ALA A 83 -3.65 7.73 -4.68
N THR A 84 -3.09 6.53 -4.78
CA THR A 84 -1.78 6.31 -5.40
C THR A 84 -1.85 5.68 -6.79
N ARG A 85 -2.85 4.84 -7.06
CA ARG A 85 -3.02 4.10 -8.33
C ARG A 85 -1.86 3.18 -8.70
N ASN A 86 -0.84 3.10 -7.88
CA ASN A 86 0.38 2.33 -8.15
C ASN A 86 0.75 1.50 -6.93
N LEU A 87 1.18 0.27 -7.17
CA LEU A 87 1.57 -0.68 -6.13
C LEU A 87 3.05 -1.03 -6.22
N VAL A 88 3.71 -1.07 -5.08
CA VAL A 88 4.96 -1.79 -4.86
C VAL A 88 4.62 -2.96 -3.95
N VAL A 89 4.85 -4.19 -4.41
CA VAL A 89 4.42 -5.40 -3.72
C VAL A 89 5.61 -6.10 -3.09
N PRO A 90 5.80 -6.03 -1.75
CA PRO A 90 6.78 -6.85 -1.07
C PRO A 90 6.36 -8.33 -1.14
N PHE A 91 7.31 -9.21 -1.45
CA PHE A 91 7.08 -10.61 -1.69
C PHE A 91 8.17 -11.45 -1.01
N GLU A 92 7.80 -12.45 -0.23
CA GLU A 92 8.76 -13.41 0.33
C GLU A 92 8.90 -14.61 -0.61
N PRO A 93 10.08 -14.79 -1.26
CA PRO A 93 10.29 -15.90 -2.19
C PRO A 93 10.36 -17.23 -1.42
N SER A 94 9.30 -17.99 -1.47
CA SER A 94 9.16 -19.31 -0.87
C SER A 94 8.27 -20.19 -1.75
N GLY A 95 8.19 -21.49 -1.50
CA GLY A 95 7.27 -22.37 -2.25
C GLY A 95 5.80 -21.93 -2.22
N LYS A 96 5.40 -21.19 -1.17
CA LYS A 96 4.08 -20.56 -1.09
C LYS A 96 4.03 -19.20 -1.76
N GLY A 97 5.17 -18.57 -1.97
CA GLY A 97 5.27 -17.24 -2.56
C GLY A 97 4.82 -17.18 -4.01
N THR A 98 5.09 -18.22 -4.81
CA THR A 98 4.59 -18.31 -6.19
C THR A 98 3.07 -18.34 -6.26
N GLU A 99 2.40 -19.03 -5.34
CA GLU A 99 0.93 -19.00 -5.22
C GLU A 99 0.43 -17.59 -4.88
N SER A 100 1.17 -16.86 -4.04
CA SER A 100 0.84 -15.48 -3.68
C SER A 100 0.99 -14.50 -4.85
N ILE A 101 1.94 -14.75 -5.76
CA ILE A 101 2.12 -13.92 -6.97
C ILE A 101 0.98 -14.16 -7.96
N HIS A 102 0.58 -15.41 -8.19
CA HIS A 102 -0.58 -15.71 -9.04
C HIS A 102 -1.86 -15.05 -8.50
N GLY A 103 -2.02 -14.99 -7.17
CA GLY A 103 -3.12 -14.26 -6.54
C GLY A 103 -3.05 -12.73 -6.69
N LEU A 104 -1.89 -12.17 -7.07
CA LEU A 104 -1.74 -10.73 -7.24
C LEU A 104 -2.55 -10.19 -8.43
N GLU A 105 -2.55 -10.90 -9.56
CA GLU A 105 -3.35 -10.51 -10.73
C GLU A 105 -4.84 -10.51 -10.39
N ASP A 106 -5.33 -11.55 -9.72
CA ASP A 106 -6.71 -11.63 -9.27
C ASP A 106 -7.05 -10.51 -8.27
N LEU A 107 -6.12 -10.19 -7.37
CA LEU A 107 -6.29 -9.11 -6.40
C LEU A 107 -6.37 -7.74 -7.10
N VAL A 108 -5.47 -7.46 -8.02
CA VAL A 108 -5.45 -6.19 -8.77
C VAL A 108 -6.71 -6.05 -9.60
N THR A 109 -7.08 -7.06 -10.36
CA THR A 109 -8.33 -7.08 -11.15
C THR A 109 -9.56 -6.88 -10.27
N GLY A 110 -9.63 -7.57 -9.13
CA GLY A 110 -10.73 -7.40 -8.18
C GLY A 110 -10.81 -5.99 -7.58
N MET A 111 -9.65 -5.33 -7.36
CA MET A 111 -9.62 -3.93 -6.92
C MET A 111 -10.07 -2.99 -8.04
N GLU A 112 -9.59 -3.17 -9.26
CA GLU A 112 -9.99 -2.37 -10.42
C GLU A 112 -11.50 -2.42 -10.65
N ASP A 113 -12.08 -3.62 -10.66
CA ASP A 113 -13.52 -3.84 -10.82
C ASP A 113 -14.33 -3.23 -9.66
N SER A 114 -13.85 -3.38 -8.41
CA SER A 114 -14.57 -2.90 -7.24
C SER A 114 -14.54 -1.38 -7.08
N LEU A 115 -13.47 -0.75 -7.56
CA LEU A 115 -13.20 0.68 -7.37
C LEU A 115 -13.43 1.51 -8.63
N ASP A 116 -13.66 0.87 -9.78
CA ASP A 116 -13.77 1.49 -11.11
C ASP A 116 -12.56 2.38 -11.42
N ILE A 117 -11.35 1.80 -11.25
CA ILE A 117 -10.07 2.47 -11.47
C ILE A 117 -9.07 1.53 -12.13
N SER A 118 -8.04 2.08 -12.77
CA SER A 118 -6.86 1.31 -13.16
C SER A 118 -5.78 1.37 -12.09
N VAL A 119 -5.13 0.22 -11.85
CA VAL A 119 -4.08 0.05 -10.85
C VAL A 119 -2.82 -0.51 -11.52
N GLY A 120 -1.70 0.21 -11.40
CA GLY A 120 -0.40 -0.23 -11.90
C GLY A 120 0.40 -0.99 -10.84
N VAL A 121 1.10 -2.05 -11.23
CA VAL A 121 2.13 -2.68 -10.41
C VAL A 121 3.49 -2.15 -10.86
N LEU A 122 4.08 -1.25 -10.07
CA LEU A 122 5.38 -0.63 -10.36
C LEU A 122 6.54 -1.59 -10.13
N ALA A 123 6.46 -2.39 -9.09
CA ALA A 123 7.46 -3.39 -8.78
C ALA A 123 6.93 -4.48 -7.86
N VAL A 124 7.46 -5.69 -8.02
CA VAL A 124 7.44 -6.74 -7.01
C VAL A 124 8.83 -6.81 -6.39
N VAL A 125 8.93 -6.70 -5.07
CA VAL A 125 10.20 -6.63 -4.35
C VAL A 125 10.40 -7.90 -3.53
N PRO A 126 11.26 -8.85 -3.98
CA PRO A 126 11.60 -10.02 -3.19
C PRO A 126 12.32 -9.63 -1.88
N MET A 127 11.74 -10.04 -0.75
CA MET A 127 12.21 -9.72 0.59
C MET A 127 12.73 -10.98 1.31
N GLY A 128 13.66 -10.80 2.24
CA GLY A 128 14.15 -11.91 3.07
C GLY A 128 14.93 -13.00 2.29
N PHE A 129 15.53 -12.65 1.18
CA PHE A 129 16.22 -13.59 0.30
C PHE A 129 17.48 -14.17 0.95
N ARG A 130 17.61 -15.50 0.95
CA ARG A 130 18.72 -16.27 1.53
C ARG A 130 19.50 -17.11 0.51
N ASP A 131 19.15 -17.02 -0.76
CA ASP A 131 19.80 -17.74 -1.86
C ASP A 131 19.64 -19.27 -1.78
N THR A 132 18.49 -19.75 -1.38
CA THR A 132 18.15 -21.18 -1.41
C THR A 132 17.59 -21.58 -2.78
N THR A 133 17.65 -22.87 -3.13
CA THR A 133 17.13 -23.39 -4.40
C THR A 133 15.65 -22.99 -4.61
N SER A 134 14.80 -23.18 -3.59
CA SER A 134 13.39 -22.86 -3.71
C SER A 134 13.14 -21.34 -3.88
N GLN A 135 14.00 -20.50 -3.32
CA GLN A 135 13.91 -19.05 -3.51
C GLN A 135 14.39 -18.62 -4.90
N GLN A 136 15.40 -19.30 -5.45
CA GLN A 136 15.83 -19.07 -6.81
C GLN A 136 14.77 -19.49 -7.83
N GLU A 137 14.10 -20.63 -7.61
CA GLU A 137 12.96 -21.07 -8.41
C GLU A 137 11.81 -20.06 -8.37
N ALA A 138 11.49 -19.52 -7.19
CA ALA A 138 10.47 -18.48 -7.03
C ALA A 138 10.83 -17.18 -7.76
N LEU A 139 12.11 -16.77 -7.75
CA LEU A 139 12.58 -15.60 -8.53
C LEU A 139 12.52 -15.85 -10.04
N SER A 140 12.85 -17.08 -10.49
CA SER A 140 12.75 -17.44 -11.90
C SER A 140 11.29 -17.39 -12.37
N ALA A 141 10.34 -17.90 -11.58
CA ALA A 141 8.93 -17.83 -11.87
C ALA A 141 8.41 -16.36 -11.94
N LEU A 142 8.90 -15.50 -11.05
CA LEU A 142 8.59 -14.07 -11.09
C LEU A 142 9.08 -13.41 -12.40
N GLY A 143 10.27 -13.79 -12.87
CA GLY A 143 10.81 -13.32 -14.14
C GLY A 143 10.00 -13.78 -15.36
N GLU A 144 9.41 -14.97 -15.31
CA GLU A 144 8.54 -15.50 -16.38
C GLU A 144 7.19 -14.77 -16.48
N MET A 145 6.74 -14.12 -15.41
CA MET A 145 5.47 -13.37 -15.37
C MET A 145 5.60 -11.94 -15.89
N ASP A 146 6.77 -11.52 -16.38
CA ASP A 146 7.06 -10.16 -16.86
C ASP A 146 6.74 -9.05 -15.85
N LEU A 147 6.79 -9.38 -14.56
CA LEU A 147 6.59 -8.42 -13.47
C LEU A 147 7.91 -7.71 -13.15
N PRO A 148 7.92 -6.37 -13.05
CA PRO A 148 9.13 -5.64 -12.71
C PRO A 148 9.61 -5.98 -11.31
N HIS A 149 10.85 -6.50 -11.19
CA HIS A 149 11.50 -6.84 -9.93
C HIS A 149 12.93 -6.25 -9.89
N PRO A 150 13.04 -4.93 -9.76
CA PRO A 150 14.31 -4.22 -9.95
C PRO A 150 15.36 -4.50 -8.88
N VAL A 151 14.94 -4.99 -7.71
CA VAL A 151 15.82 -5.22 -6.56
C VAL A 151 15.34 -6.40 -5.73
N THR A 152 16.30 -7.15 -5.16
CA THR A 152 16.04 -8.22 -4.19
C THR A 152 16.65 -7.83 -2.84
N ILE A 153 15.84 -7.83 -1.79
CA ILE A 153 16.27 -7.49 -0.43
C ILE A 153 16.67 -8.76 0.30
N ARG A 154 17.98 -8.89 0.60
CA ARG A 154 18.51 -10.04 1.34
C ARG A 154 18.15 -9.98 2.81
N GLN A 155 17.95 -11.14 3.42
CA GLN A 155 17.82 -11.23 4.87
C GLN A 155 19.14 -10.88 5.55
N ARG A 156 19.09 -9.92 6.48
CA ARG A 156 20.23 -9.50 7.32
C ARG A 156 19.77 -9.38 8.77
N GLY A 157 19.93 -10.45 9.55
CA GLY A 157 19.52 -10.50 10.96
C GLY A 157 20.07 -9.35 11.80
N ALA A 158 21.36 -9.05 11.67
CA ALA A 158 22.01 -7.99 12.44
C ALA A 158 21.50 -6.56 12.18
N LEU A 159 20.95 -6.29 10.99
CA LEU A 159 20.35 -4.99 10.68
C LEU A 159 18.96 -4.84 11.32
N PHE A 160 18.21 -5.93 11.42
CA PHE A 160 16.91 -5.92 12.09
C PHE A 160 17.04 -5.67 13.58
N GLU A 161 18.02 -6.30 14.24
CA GLU A 161 18.28 -6.10 15.67
C GLU A 161 18.68 -4.65 15.97
N SER A 162 19.53 -4.02 15.14
CA SER A 162 19.97 -2.65 15.35
C SER A 162 18.89 -1.57 15.16
N CYS A 163 17.82 -1.85 14.41
CA CYS A 163 16.72 -0.91 14.22
C CYS A 163 15.76 -0.81 15.41
N TRP A 164 15.79 -1.79 16.33
CA TRP A 164 14.93 -1.81 17.52
C TRP A 164 15.63 -1.31 18.79
N ASP A 165 16.96 -1.17 18.74
CA ASP A 165 17.78 -0.70 19.86
C ASP A 165 18.08 0.81 19.80
N ALA A 166 17.48 1.54 18.86
CA ALA A 166 17.59 2.98 18.66
C ALA A 166 16.32 3.70 19.12
#